data_b6cef24c96ccfdf3ddfb0a15788da005
#
_entry.id   b6cef24c96ccfdf3ddfb0a15788da005
#
_cell.length_a   1.000
_cell.length_b   1.000
_cell.length_c   1.000
_cell.angle_alpha   90.00
_cell.angle_beta   90.00
_cell.angle_gamma   90.00
#
_symmetry.space_group_name_H-M   'P 1'
#
loop_
_entity.id
_entity.type
_entity.pdbx_description
1 polymer ?
#
loop_
_entity_poly.entity_id
_entity_poly.type
_entity_poly.pdbx_seq_one_letter_code
_entity_poly.pdbx_strand_id
1 'polypeptide(L)'
;MVIEQQISARRERAHGSIVRILTRPDGNLYGDYSVRSASNKTYRVAMRGPGLFDNYCSCPDFAVNTLGTCKHIEALLARLRRRRGKALDREVFNRARASLSLHYGDTLNVRLRLPLSPSAALQALAQAYFNDRGLLKSSRLRDFGKLMDELRKADDQAVIYSDVLNYVDRENEIAEGRETEKKLLAKHGRGRDPLAGLLKTSLLSYQVRGAIFAACRGRVILADDMGLGKTVQALAATEFLRRSRGIQRVLIVAPASVKYQWKKEIEKFTGLDAQVIEGLLPQRHKQYASPKFFNLTSYELVLKDIKYLHDLQSDLI
;
A
#
# COMPACT_ATOMS: atom_id res chain seq x y z
N MET A 1 -21.18 -15.70 7.49
CA MET A 1 -21.71 -15.05 8.72
C MET A 1 -20.94 -13.79 9.08
N VAL A 2 -19.66 -13.82 9.45
CA VAL A 2 -18.91 -12.59 9.87
C VAL A 2 -18.77 -11.55 8.74
N ILE A 3 -18.44 -11.98 7.52
CA ILE A 3 -18.28 -11.08 6.36
C ILE A 3 -19.59 -10.39 6.00
N GLU A 4 -20.69 -11.11 5.95
CA GLU A 4 -22.01 -10.55 5.66
C GLU A 4 -22.47 -9.55 6.71
N GLN A 5 -22.22 -9.81 7.99
CA GLN A 5 -22.48 -8.87 9.08
C GLN A 5 -21.69 -7.58 8.92
N GLN A 6 -20.40 -7.68 8.55
CA GLN A 6 -19.55 -6.52 8.31
C GLN A 6 -20.00 -5.70 7.09
N ILE A 7 -20.48 -6.36 6.05
CA ILE A 7 -21.04 -5.68 4.86
C ILE A 7 -22.36 -5.00 5.24
N SER A 8 -23.25 -5.68 5.98
CA SER A 8 -24.51 -5.11 6.46
C SER A 8 -24.28 -3.86 7.31
N ALA A 9 -23.34 -3.91 8.23
CA ALA A 9 -22.97 -2.75 9.06
C ALA A 9 -22.45 -1.56 8.22
N ARG A 10 -21.83 -1.80 7.05
CA ARG A 10 -21.41 -0.74 6.14
C ARG A 10 -22.57 -0.16 5.34
N ARG A 11 -23.54 -0.99 4.97
CA ARG A 11 -24.80 -0.57 4.34
C ARG A 11 -25.62 0.32 5.27
N GLU A 12 -25.72 -0.06 6.54
CA GLU A 12 -26.40 0.77 7.56
C GLU A 12 -25.71 2.12 7.73
N ARG A 13 -24.37 2.13 7.87
CA ARG A 13 -23.57 3.36 7.96
C ARG A 13 -23.50 4.16 6.67
N ALA A 14 -23.99 3.62 5.55
CA ALA A 14 -24.03 4.32 4.27
C ALA A 14 -25.02 5.50 4.28
N HIS A 15 -26.09 5.42 5.09
CA HIS A 15 -27.04 6.52 5.22
C HIS A 15 -26.33 7.80 5.71
N GLY A 16 -26.44 8.88 4.91
CA GLY A 16 -25.81 10.16 5.24
C GLY A 16 -24.28 10.21 5.10
N SER A 17 -23.60 9.11 4.77
CA SER A 17 -22.12 9.08 4.67
C SER A 17 -21.57 9.94 3.53
N ILE A 18 -22.34 10.14 2.45
CA ILE A 18 -22.03 11.08 1.37
C ILE A 18 -22.97 12.27 1.46
N VAL A 19 -22.43 13.47 1.69
CA VAL A 19 -23.18 14.72 1.71
C VAL A 19 -23.41 15.20 0.28
N ARG A 20 -22.36 15.22 -0.54
CA ARG A 20 -22.40 15.75 -1.92
C ARG A 20 -21.58 14.90 -2.88
N ILE A 21 -22.10 14.70 -4.09
CA ILE A 21 -21.33 14.22 -5.24
C ILE A 21 -20.79 15.46 -5.94
N LEU A 22 -19.47 15.59 -6.03
CA LEU A 22 -18.77 16.74 -6.59
C LEU A 22 -18.60 16.57 -8.11
N THR A 23 -18.15 15.39 -8.55
CA THR A 23 -18.02 15.04 -9.97
C THR A 23 -18.68 13.71 -10.27
N ARG A 24 -19.12 13.53 -11.50
CA ARG A 24 -19.77 12.31 -12.02
C ARG A 24 -19.10 11.93 -13.34
N PRO A 25 -19.13 10.62 -13.72
CA PRO A 25 -18.75 10.23 -15.07
C PRO A 25 -19.68 10.84 -16.11
N ASP A 26 -19.12 11.22 -17.26
CA ASP A 26 -19.87 11.77 -18.37
C ASP A 26 -20.75 10.67 -19.03
N GLY A 27 -22.08 10.89 -18.99
CA GLY A 27 -23.05 10.06 -19.70
C GLY A 27 -23.28 8.63 -19.18
N ASN A 28 -22.40 8.09 -18.32
CA ASN A 28 -22.46 6.72 -17.80
C ASN A 28 -22.75 6.68 -16.30
N LEU A 29 -23.42 5.63 -15.83
CA LEU A 29 -23.58 5.37 -14.40
C LEU A 29 -22.29 4.88 -13.77
N TYR A 30 -21.49 4.15 -14.51
CA TYR A 30 -20.22 3.61 -14.08
C TYR A 30 -19.07 4.55 -14.51
N GLY A 31 -18.09 4.70 -13.63
CA GLY A 31 -16.94 5.56 -13.81
C GLY A 31 -16.48 6.18 -12.50
N ASP A 32 -15.66 7.21 -12.58
CA ASP A 32 -15.08 7.85 -11.41
C ASP A 32 -15.97 8.95 -10.87
N TYR A 33 -16.30 8.85 -9.59
CA TYR A 33 -17.04 9.85 -8.82
C TYR A 33 -16.11 10.50 -7.80
N SER A 34 -16.24 11.81 -7.61
CA SER A 34 -15.69 12.50 -6.45
C SER A 34 -16.81 12.80 -5.46
N VAL A 35 -16.69 12.32 -4.24
CA VAL A 35 -17.73 12.44 -3.22
C VAL A 35 -17.20 13.14 -1.97
N ARG A 36 -18.01 14.05 -1.39
CA ARG A 36 -17.74 14.66 -0.09
C ARG A 36 -18.47 13.89 0.99
N SER A 37 -17.70 13.39 1.96
CA SER A 37 -18.25 12.66 3.12
C SER A 37 -18.84 13.59 4.18
N ALA A 38 -19.58 13.01 5.13
CA ALA A 38 -20.09 13.73 6.29
C ALA A 38 -18.98 14.36 7.17
N SER A 39 -17.78 13.79 7.16
CA SER A 39 -16.59 14.36 7.82
C SER A 39 -15.86 15.43 6.98
N ASN A 40 -16.52 15.99 5.97
CA ASN A 40 -16.00 17.01 5.04
C ASN A 40 -14.75 16.61 4.25
N LYS A 41 -14.41 15.31 4.20
CA LYS A 41 -13.30 14.79 3.39
C LYS A 41 -13.81 14.39 2.01
N THR A 42 -12.98 14.62 1.00
CA THR A 42 -13.29 14.22 -0.38
C THR A 42 -12.63 12.89 -0.70
N TYR A 43 -13.41 11.97 -1.28
CA TYR A 43 -12.95 10.66 -1.69
C TYR A 43 -13.29 10.38 -3.16
N ARG A 44 -12.37 9.71 -3.85
CA ARG A 44 -12.64 9.14 -5.17
C ARG A 44 -13.34 7.78 -4.98
N VAL A 45 -14.46 7.59 -5.68
CA VAL A 45 -15.19 6.32 -5.73
C VAL A 45 -15.29 5.90 -7.20
N ALA A 46 -14.55 4.87 -7.58
CA ALA A 46 -14.62 4.31 -8.92
C ALA A 46 -15.70 3.20 -8.96
N MET A 47 -16.81 3.51 -9.61
CA MET A 47 -17.90 2.57 -9.85
C MET A 47 -17.65 1.82 -11.15
N ARG A 48 -17.39 0.52 -11.06
CA ARG A 48 -16.99 -0.34 -12.19
C ARG A 48 -18.00 -1.46 -12.48
N GLY A 49 -19.01 -1.61 -11.61
CA GLY A 49 -20.03 -2.63 -11.75
C GLY A 49 -20.95 -2.71 -10.52
N PRO A 50 -22.03 -3.50 -10.60
CA PRO A 50 -22.95 -3.72 -9.48
C PRO A 50 -22.39 -4.71 -8.44
N GLY A 51 -21.34 -5.45 -8.77
CA GLY A 51 -20.77 -6.51 -7.95
C GLY A 51 -19.97 -5.98 -6.75
N LEU A 52 -19.91 -6.79 -5.71
CA LEU A 52 -19.26 -6.46 -4.44
C LEU A 52 -17.77 -6.08 -4.61
N PHE A 53 -17.04 -6.80 -5.47
CA PHE A 53 -15.60 -6.65 -5.65
C PHE A 53 -15.22 -5.83 -6.90
N ASP A 54 -16.19 -5.15 -7.51
CA ASP A 54 -15.99 -4.40 -8.74
C ASP A 54 -15.50 -2.96 -8.51
N ASN A 55 -15.80 -2.41 -7.35
CA ASN A 55 -15.71 -0.98 -7.09
C ASN A 55 -14.50 -0.65 -6.21
N TYR A 56 -14.06 0.62 -6.26
CA TYR A 56 -12.95 1.13 -5.48
C TYR A 56 -13.35 2.41 -4.73
N CYS A 57 -12.76 2.63 -3.55
CA CYS A 57 -12.87 3.88 -2.84
C CYS A 57 -11.51 4.24 -2.19
N SER A 58 -11.11 5.50 -2.31
CA SER A 58 -9.86 6.00 -1.69
C SER A 58 -9.96 6.26 -0.19
N CYS A 59 -11.05 5.83 0.49
CA CYS A 59 -11.20 6.05 1.92
C CYS A 59 -10.37 5.05 2.75
N PRO A 60 -9.96 5.43 3.99
CA PRO A 60 -9.17 4.55 4.85
C PRO A 60 -9.85 3.21 5.17
N ASP A 61 -11.18 3.17 5.35
CA ASP A 61 -11.91 1.91 5.59
C ASP A 61 -11.71 0.93 4.41
N PHE A 62 -11.82 1.42 3.16
CA PHE A 62 -11.61 0.57 1.99
C PHE A 62 -10.16 0.10 1.85
N ALA A 63 -9.21 0.96 2.21
CA ALA A 63 -7.78 0.65 2.08
C ALA A 63 -7.32 -0.48 3.02
N VAL A 64 -7.99 -0.67 4.16
CA VAL A 64 -7.58 -1.64 5.19
C VAL A 64 -8.49 -2.88 5.28
N ASN A 65 -9.66 -2.85 4.64
CA ASN A 65 -10.57 -4.00 4.63
C ASN A 65 -10.44 -4.81 3.34
N THR A 66 -10.72 -6.09 3.40
CA THR A 66 -10.70 -7.01 2.26
C THR A 66 -12.11 -7.33 1.74
N LEU A 67 -13.12 -6.54 2.13
CA LEU A 67 -14.53 -6.81 1.84
C LEU A 67 -14.96 -6.35 0.45
N GLY A 68 -14.10 -5.62 -0.28
CA GLY A 68 -14.44 -5.07 -1.60
C GLY A 68 -15.50 -3.96 -1.57
N THR A 69 -15.89 -3.46 -0.39
CA THR A 69 -16.85 -2.36 -0.23
C THR A 69 -16.55 -1.50 1.01
N CYS A 70 -17.19 -0.33 1.07
CA CYS A 70 -17.18 0.58 2.22
C CYS A 70 -18.48 1.39 2.24
N LYS A 71 -18.74 2.12 3.32
CA LYS A 71 -19.93 2.96 3.44
C LYS A 71 -20.14 3.94 2.28
N HIS A 72 -19.07 4.45 1.65
CA HIS A 72 -19.18 5.38 0.53
C HIS A 72 -19.58 4.69 -0.77
N ILE A 73 -19.07 3.50 -1.06
CA ILE A 73 -19.50 2.67 -2.20
C ILE A 73 -20.97 2.29 -2.01
N GLU A 74 -21.35 1.78 -0.84
CA GLU A 74 -22.75 1.39 -0.55
C GLU A 74 -23.71 2.59 -0.65
N ALA A 75 -23.29 3.77 -0.14
CA ALA A 75 -24.09 5.00 -0.26
C ALA A 75 -24.30 5.43 -1.71
N LEU A 76 -23.27 5.34 -2.53
CA LEU A 76 -23.33 5.69 -3.94
C LEU A 76 -24.20 4.68 -4.70
N LEU A 77 -24.02 3.37 -4.49
CA LEU A 77 -24.85 2.31 -5.06
C LEU A 77 -26.34 2.51 -4.70
N ALA A 78 -26.64 2.79 -3.43
CA ALA A 78 -28.01 3.07 -2.99
C ALA A 78 -28.62 4.29 -3.69
N ARG A 79 -27.84 5.36 -3.94
CA ARG A 79 -28.29 6.55 -4.69
C ARG A 79 -28.52 6.24 -6.16
N LEU A 80 -27.65 5.46 -6.78
CA LEU A 80 -27.79 5.06 -8.19
C LEU A 80 -29.01 4.15 -8.37
N ARG A 81 -29.22 3.17 -7.47
CA ARG A 81 -30.38 2.28 -7.45
C ARG A 81 -31.70 3.06 -7.31
N ARG A 82 -31.75 4.07 -6.43
CA ARG A 82 -32.96 4.92 -6.31
C ARG A 82 -33.30 5.69 -7.59
N ARG A 83 -32.28 6.08 -8.36
CA ARG A 83 -32.49 6.86 -9.60
C ARG A 83 -32.84 6.00 -10.81
N ARG A 84 -32.29 4.80 -10.90
CA ARG A 84 -32.36 3.93 -12.09
C ARG A 84 -33.08 2.61 -11.86
N GLY A 85 -33.43 2.28 -10.62
CA GLY A 85 -34.12 1.04 -10.28
C GLY A 85 -33.36 -0.20 -10.75
N LYS A 86 -34.10 -1.19 -11.25
CA LYS A 86 -33.56 -2.44 -11.81
C LYS A 86 -32.70 -2.23 -13.07
N ALA A 87 -32.75 -1.05 -13.69
CA ALA A 87 -31.92 -0.74 -14.84
C ALA A 87 -30.41 -0.73 -14.48
N LEU A 88 -30.05 -0.41 -13.23
CA LEU A 88 -28.65 -0.46 -12.78
C LEU A 88 -28.06 -1.88 -12.90
N ASP A 89 -28.85 -2.91 -12.59
CA ASP A 89 -28.40 -4.32 -12.64
C ASP A 89 -28.35 -4.84 -14.09
N ARG A 90 -29.09 -4.20 -14.99
CA ARG A 90 -29.14 -4.52 -16.43
C ARG A 90 -28.19 -3.66 -17.27
N GLU A 91 -27.82 -2.50 -16.76
CA GLU A 91 -26.89 -1.62 -17.45
C GLU A 91 -25.50 -2.31 -17.43
N VAL A 92 -25.27 -3.03 -18.50
CA VAL A 92 -23.92 -3.52 -18.79
C VAL A 92 -23.05 -2.25 -18.86
N PHE A 93 -22.03 -2.20 -18.00
CA PHE A 93 -20.98 -1.19 -18.14
C PHE A 93 -20.51 -1.27 -19.60
N ASN A 94 -21.00 -0.34 -20.42
CA ASN A 94 -20.71 -0.32 -21.87
C ASN A 94 -19.23 -0.01 -22.05
N ARG A 95 -18.45 -1.08 -22.16
CA ARG A 95 -17.02 -1.01 -22.31
C ARG A 95 -16.71 -0.85 -23.78
N ALA A 96 -16.49 0.39 -24.18
CA ALA A 96 -15.93 0.67 -25.51
C ALA A 96 -14.45 0.26 -25.60
N ARG A 97 -13.78 0.07 -24.47
CA ARG A 97 -12.32 -0.11 -24.37
C ARG A 97 -11.97 -1.23 -23.38
N ALA A 98 -10.80 -1.82 -23.57
CA ALA A 98 -10.21 -2.70 -22.57
C ALA A 98 -9.85 -1.92 -21.29
N SER A 99 -9.91 -2.55 -20.14
CA SER A 99 -9.45 -1.93 -18.89
C SER A 99 -8.82 -2.93 -17.93
N LEU A 100 -7.75 -2.49 -17.26
CA LEU A 100 -7.14 -3.18 -16.12
C LEU A 100 -7.56 -2.50 -14.82
N SER A 101 -8.15 -3.25 -13.93
CA SER A 101 -8.58 -2.81 -12.59
C SER A 101 -8.21 -3.86 -11.56
N LEU A 102 -8.14 -3.48 -10.26
CA LEU A 102 -8.04 -4.48 -9.21
C LEU A 102 -9.39 -5.18 -8.99
N HIS A 103 -9.29 -6.45 -8.70
CA HIS A 103 -10.36 -7.27 -8.14
C HIS A 103 -10.12 -7.39 -6.63
N TYR A 104 -11.06 -6.85 -5.84
CA TYR A 104 -10.98 -6.78 -4.39
C TYR A 104 -11.74 -7.97 -3.77
N GLY A 105 -11.15 -9.17 -3.82
CA GLY A 105 -11.69 -10.39 -3.19
C GLY A 105 -10.86 -10.82 -1.97
N ASP A 106 -10.91 -12.09 -1.61
CA ASP A 106 -10.08 -12.68 -0.54
C ASP A 106 -8.60 -12.42 -0.78
N THR A 107 -8.20 -12.38 -2.04
CA THR A 107 -6.89 -11.93 -2.49
C THR A 107 -7.04 -10.86 -3.56
N LEU A 108 -6.19 -9.83 -3.48
CA LEU A 108 -6.12 -8.82 -4.54
C LEU A 108 -5.56 -9.46 -5.80
N ASN A 109 -6.14 -9.12 -6.95
CA ASN A 109 -5.62 -9.56 -8.25
C ASN A 109 -5.93 -8.50 -9.32
N VAL A 110 -5.16 -8.49 -10.39
CA VAL A 110 -5.41 -7.65 -11.56
C VAL A 110 -6.47 -8.31 -12.43
N ARG A 111 -7.51 -7.54 -12.80
CA ARG A 111 -8.60 -7.99 -13.64
C ARG A 111 -8.61 -7.23 -14.96
N LEU A 112 -8.55 -7.99 -16.05
CA LEU A 112 -8.83 -7.47 -17.39
C LEU A 112 -10.33 -7.52 -17.65
N ARG A 113 -10.85 -6.41 -18.16
CA ARG A 113 -12.21 -6.33 -18.71
C ARG A 113 -12.10 -5.96 -20.19
N LEU A 114 -12.62 -6.81 -21.03
CA LEU A 114 -12.65 -6.62 -22.47
C LEU A 114 -13.83 -5.75 -22.91
N PRO A 115 -13.73 -5.01 -24.03
CA PRO A 115 -14.90 -4.39 -24.66
C PRO A 115 -15.94 -5.45 -25.09
N LEU A 116 -17.13 -5.00 -25.47
CA LEU A 116 -18.21 -5.90 -25.89
C LEU A 116 -17.83 -6.72 -27.15
N SER A 117 -17.05 -6.10 -28.04
CA SER A 117 -16.55 -6.72 -29.27
C SER A 117 -15.03 -6.60 -29.29
N PRO A 118 -14.29 -7.49 -28.58
CA PRO A 118 -12.85 -7.42 -28.51
C PRO A 118 -12.21 -7.84 -29.85
N SER A 119 -11.11 -7.18 -30.23
CA SER A 119 -10.29 -7.58 -31.37
C SER A 119 -9.66 -8.95 -31.14
N ALA A 120 -9.25 -9.63 -32.20
CA ALA A 120 -8.52 -10.90 -32.10
C ALA A 120 -7.23 -10.76 -31.27
N ALA A 121 -6.53 -9.62 -31.38
CA ALA A 121 -5.35 -9.30 -30.58
C ALA A 121 -5.66 -9.21 -29.08
N LEU A 122 -6.76 -8.56 -28.69
CA LEU A 122 -7.21 -8.49 -27.28
C LEU A 122 -7.63 -9.85 -26.74
N GLN A 123 -8.26 -10.70 -27.56
CA GLN A 123 -8.63 -12.06 -27.16
C GLN A 123 -7.40 -12.93 -26.93
N ALA A 124 -6.42 -12.87 -27.82
CA ALA A 124 -5.15 -13.59 -27.69
C ALA A 124 -4.38 -13.15 -26.43
N LEU A 125 -4.31 -11.84 -26.19
CA LEU A 125 -3.73 -11.28 -24.97
C LEU A 125 -4.44 -11.77 -23.71
N ALA A 126 -5.77 -11.76 -23.71
CA ALA A 126 -6.56 -12.26 -22.58
C ALA A 126 -6.24 -13.73 -22.28
N GLN A 127 -6.18 -14.58 -23.31
CA GLN A 127 -5.83 -16.00 -23.14
C GLN A 127 -4.39 -16.22 -22.65
N ALA A 128 -3.43 -15.40 -23.11
CA ALA A 128 -2.03 -15.52 -22.71
C ALA A 128 -1.79 -15.14 -21.24
N TYR A 129 -2.40 -14.07 -20.77
CA TYR A 129 -2.10 -13.47 -19.46
C TYR A 129 -3.16 -13.74 -18.38
N PHE A 130 -4.40 -13.97 -18.75
CA PHE A 130 -5.52 -14.04 -17.80
C PHE A 130 -6.19 -15.41 -17.82
N ASN A 131 -6.87 -15.74 -16.72
CA ASN A 131 -7.73 -16.93 -16.64
C ASN A 131 -9.14 -16.62 -17.16
N ASP A 132 -10.04 -17.61 -17.15
CA ASP A 132 -11.43 -17.51 -17.64
C ASP A 132 -12.27 -16.47 -16.90
N ARG A 133 -11.87 -16.08 -15.67
CA ARG A 133 -12.50 -15.01 -14.89
C ARG A 133 -11.92 -13.63 -15.20
N GLY A 134 -10.98 -13.55 -16.13
CA GLY A 134 -10.25 -12.33 -16.47
C GLY A 134 -9.24 -11.89 -15.39
N LEU A 135 -8.85 -12.78 -14.48
CA LEU A 135 -7.84 -12.49 -13.45
C LEU A 135 -6.45 -12.85 -13.96
N LEU A 136 -5.48 -11.99 -13.67
CA LEU A 136 -4.09 -12.20 -14.07
C LEU A 136 -3.55 -13.49 -13.47
N LYS A 137 -2.95 -14.33 -14.31
CA LYS A 137 -2.27 -15.55 -13.86
C LYS A 137 -1.08 -15.17 -12.97
N SER A 138 -0.94 -15.77 -11.81
CA SER A 138 0.11 -15.44 -10.82
C SER A 138 1.54 -15.52 -11.40
N SER A 139 1.76 -16.44 -12.32
CA SER A 139 3.04 -16.58 -13.05
C SER A 139 3.36 -15.40 -13.97
N ARG A 140 2.38 -14.55 -14.30
CA ARG A 140 2.51 -13.43 -15.25
C ARG A 140 2.68 -12.06 -14.61
N LEU A 141 2.70 -11.98 -13.28
CA LEU A 141 2.82 -10.69 -12.60
C LEU A 141 4.15 -9.99 -12.92
N ARG A 142 5.24 -10.76 -13.03
CA ARG A 142 6.57 -10.22 -13.41
C ARG A 142 6.62 -9.71 -14.86
N ASP A 143 5.75 -10.23 -15.72
CA ASP A 143 5.63 -9.82 -17.12
C ASP A 143 4.69 -8.62 -17.32
N PHE A 144 4.26 -7.96 -16.23
CA PHE A 144 3.23 -6.93 -16.30
C PHE A 144 3.61 -5.74 -17.20
N GLY A 145 4.87 -5.34 -17.21
CA GLY A 145 5.36 -4.30 -18.14
C GLY A 145 5.12 -4.68 -19.59
N LYS A 146 5.47 -5.93 -19.96
CA LYS A 146 5.23 -6.48 -21.30
C LYS A 146 3.73 -6.56 -21.61
N LEU A 147 2.92 -7.01 -20.65
CA LEU A 147 1.45 -7.00 -20.78
C LEU A 147 0.92 -5.60 -21.10
N MET A 148 1.42 -4.55 -20.41
CA MET A 148 0.99 -3.18 -20.67
C MET A 148 1.33 -2.71 -22.09
N ASP A 149 2.52 -3.04 -22.59
CA ASP A 149 2.95 -2.67 -23.94
C ASP A 149 2.11 -3.41 -25.01
N GLU A 150 1.84 -4.69 -24.81
CA GLU A 150 0.99 -5.49 -25.69
C GLU A 150 -0.48 -4.99 -25.65
N LEU A 151 -0.98 -4.64 -24.48
CA LEU A 151 -2.34 -4.10 -24.30
C LEU A 151 -2.51 -2.77 -25.04
N ARG A 152 -1.54 -1.86 -24.94
CA ARG A 152 -1.56 -0.57 -25.65
C ARG A 152 -1.47 -0.74 -27.17
N LYS A 153 -0.76 -1.75 -27.64
CA LYS A 153 -0.72 -2.08 -29.08
C LYS A 153 -2.05 -2.66 -29.59
N ALA A 154 -2.74 -3.44 -28.75
CA ALA A 154 -4.02 -4.07 -29.10
C ALA A 154 -5.22 -3.13 -28.94
N ASP A 155 -5.13 -2.14 -28.03
CA ASP A 155 -6.11 -1.10 -27.75
C ASP A 155 -5.38 0.12 -27.16
N ASP A 156 -5.11 1.11 -28.01
CA ASP A 156 -4.38 2.35 -27.66
C ASP A 156 -5.13 3.21 -26.62
N GLN A 157 -6.44 3.00 -26.52
CA GLN A 157 -7.30 3.67 -25.56
C GLN A 157 -7.60 2.86 -24.30
N ALA A 158 -6.91 1.72 -24.09
CA ALA A 158 -7.08 0.90 -22.90
C ALA A 158 -6.85 1.70 -21.61
N VAL A 159 -7.74 1.52 -20.64
CA VAL A 159 -7.69 2.22 -19.36
C VAL A 159 -6.98 1.36 -18.32
N ILE A 160 -5.86 1.85 -17.80
CA ILE A 160 -5.15 1.21 -16.68
C ILE A 160 -5.36 2.07 -15.45
N TYR A 161 -6.03 1.53 -14.44
CA TYR A 161 -6.31 2.26 -13.22
C TYR A 161 -5.05 2.32 -12.32
N SER A 162 -4.84 3.46 -11.67
CA SER A 162 -3.64 3.71 -10.85
C SER A 162 -3.46 2.74 -9.67
N ASP A 163 -4.55 2.21 -9.14
CA ASP A 163 -4.52 1.19 -8.09
C ASP A 163 -3.87 -0.13 -8.56
N VAL A 164 -3.99 -0.47 -9.85
CA VAL A 164 -3.31 -1.62 -10.45
C VAL A 164 -1.80 -1.41 -10.46
N LEU A 165 -1.34 -0.25 -10.90
CA LEU A 165 0.10 0.07 -10.96
C LEU A 165 0.71 -0.03 -9.56
N ASN A 166 0.10 0.65 -8.58
CA ASN A 166 0.56 0.61 -7.20
C ASN A 166 0.60 -0.81 -6.59
N TYR A 167 -0.37 -1.65 -6.97
CA TYR A 167 -0.41 -3.05 -6.53
C TYR A 167 0.73 -3.86 -7.15
N VAL A 168 0.94 -3.74 -8.46
CA VAL A 168 1.97 -4.48 -9.18
C VAL A 168 3.37 -4.08 -8.71
N ASP A 169 3.62 -2.79 -8.55
CA ASP A 169 4.90 -2.28 -8.03
C ASP A 169 5.18 -2.86 -6.63
N ARG A 170 4.19 -2.83 -5.76
CA ARG A 170 4.31 -3.41 -4.41
C ARG A 170 4.57 -4.92 -4.43
N GLU A 171 3.88 -5.68 -5.27
CA GLU A 171 4.08 -7.13 -5.37
C GLU A 171 5.46 -7.48 -5.95
N ASN A 172 5.95 -6.68 -6.90
CA ASN A 172 7.30 -6.81 -7.43
C ASN A 172 8.36 -6.52 -6.35
N GLU A 173 8.20 -5.43 -5.59
CA GLU A 173 9.08 -5.12 -4.45
C GLU A 173 9.12 -6.26 -3.43
N ILE A 174 7.96 -6.84 -3.09
CA ILE A 174 7.86 -7.98 -2.18
C ILE A 174 8.59 -9.21 -2.75
N ALA A 175 8.42 -9.48 -4.04
CA ALA A 175 9.07 -10.61 -4.71
C ALA A 175 10.60 -10.45 -4.75
N GLU A 176 11.09 -9.26 -5.10
CA GLU A 176 12.53 -8.92 -5.08
C GLU A 176 13.11 -9.00 -3.68
N GLY A 177 12.37 -8.49 -2.68
CA GLY A 177 12.76 -8.59 -1.29
C GLY A 177 12.92 -10.05 -0.82
N ARG A 178 11.98 -10.92 -1.16
CA ARG A 178 12.05 -12.37 -0.87
C ARG A 178 13.26 -13.04 -1.54
N GLU A 179 13.55 -12.68 -2.75
CA GLU A 179 14.70 -13.23 -3.47
C GLU A 179 16.02 -12.76 -2.84
N THR A 180 16.11 -11.48 -2.49
CA THR A 180 17.27 -10.89 -1.79
C THR A 180 17.46 -11.55 -0.43
N GLU A 181 16.39 -11.72 0.35
CA GLU A 181 16.43 -12.44 1.63
C GLU A 181 17.00 -13.86 1.48
N LYS A 182 16.49 -14.61 0.50
CA LYS A 182 16.97 -15.97 0.21
C LYS A 182 18.47 -16.00 -0.12
N LYS A 183 18.96 -15.06 -0.92
CA LYS A 183 20.38 -14.93 -1.28
C LYS A 183 21.26 -14.60 -0.05
N LEU A 184 20.81 -13.68 0.80
CA LEU A 184 21.53 -13.28 2.01
C LEU A 184 21.57 -14.40 3.05
N LEU A 185 20.43 -15.07 3.28
CA LEU A 185 20.36 -16.20 4.20
C LEU A 185 21.22 -17.38 3.74
N ALA A 186 21.30 -17.64 2.43
CA ALA A 186 22.18 -18.65 1.88
C ALA A 186 23.67 -18.33 2.11
N LYS A 187 24.09 -17.06 2.05
CA LYS A 187 25.45 -16.61 2.41
C LYS A 187 25.71 -16.83 3.90
N HIS A 188 24.76 -16.45 4.75
CA HIS A 188 24.85 -16.61 6.20
C HIS A 188 24.97 -18.09 6.58
N GLY A 189 24.18 -18.98 5.98
CA GLY A 189 24.25 -20.43 6.21
C GLY A 189 25.59 -21.07 5.81
N ARG A 190 26.41 -20.37 5.00
CA ARG A 190 27.77 -20.79 4.64
C ARG A 190 28.86 -20.18 5.54
N GLY A 191 28.49 -19.69 6.72
CA GLY A 191 29.42 -19.08 7.68
C GLY A 191 29.90 -17.66 7.32
N ARG A 192 29.28 -17.02 6.31
CA ARG A 192 29.58 -15.63 5.95
C ARG A 192 28.52 -14.71 6.54
N ASP A 193 28.93 -13.72 7.29
CA ASP A 193 28.00 -12.70 7.78
C ASP A 193 27.77 -11.62 6.71
N PRO A 194 26.59 -11.59 6.06
CA PRO A 194 26.29 -10.60 5.02
C PRO A 194 26.08 -9.19 5.57
N LEU A 195 25.99 -9.02 6.90
CA LEU A 195 25.82 -7.76 7.60
C LEU A 195 27.08 -7.32 8.34
N ALA A 196 28.20 -8.04 8.16
CA ALA A 196 29.47 -7.70 8.81
C ALA A 196 29.90 -6.24 8.52
N GLY A 197 30.32 -5.52 9.56
CA GLY A 197 30.77 -4.13 9.43
C GLY A 197 29.68 -3.09 9.13
N LEU A 198 28.40 -3.47 9.22
CA LEU A 198 27.31 -2.49 9.17
C LEU A 198 27.18 -1.71 10.47
N LEU A 199 27.38 -2.39 11.59
CA LEU A 199 27.33 -1.79 12.92
C LEU A 199 28.70 -1.89 13.59
N LYS A 200 28.92 -1.08 14.62
CA LYS A 200 30.12 -1.11 15.49
C LYS A 200 30.14 -2.32 16.46
N THR A 201 29.29 -3.29 16.25
CA THR A 201 29.20 -4.53 17.03
C THR A 201 28.95 -5.72 16.11
N SER A 202 29.37 -6.89 16.54
CA SER A 202 29.02 -8.14 15.85
C SER A 202 27.63 -8.59 16.23
N LEU A 203 26.88 -9.10 15.25
CA LEU A 203 25.54 -9.62 15.45
C LEU A 203 25.57 -11.12 15.74
N LEU A 204 24.70 -11.57 16.61
CA LEU A 204 24.44 -12.99 16.79
C LEU A 204 23.68 -13.57 15.59
N SER A 205 23.82 -14.85 15.31
CA SER A 205 23.24 -15.49 14.13
C SER A 205 21.73 -15.26 13.98
N TYR A 206 20.96 -15.28 15.06
CA TYR A 206 19.53 -14.99 15.01
C TYR A 206 19.26 -13.50 14.75
N GLN A 207 20.10 -12.59 15.23
CA GLN A 207 20.00 -11.14 14.97
C GLN A 207 20.27 -10.83 13.50
N VAL A 208 21.26 -11.51 12.89
CA VAL A 208 21.51 -11.41 11.44
C VAL A 208 20.27 -11.82 10.66
N ARG A 209 19.63 -12.94 11.01
CA ARG A 209 18.40 -13.40 10.36
C ARG A 209 17.24 -12.42 10.52
N GLY A 210 17.03 -11.91 11.75
CA GLY A 210 15.98 -10.93 12.01
C GLY A 210 16.21 -9.61 11.27
N ALA A 211 17.43 -9.12 11.20
CA ALA A 211 17.79 -7.93 10.46
C ALA A 211 17.59 -8.10 8.93
N ILE A 212 18.00 -9.23 8.35
CA ILE A 212 17.76 -9.55 6.92
C ILE A 212 16.26 -9.60 6.65
N PHE A 213 15.49 -10.30 7.48
CA PHE A 213 14.04 -10.37 7.38
C PHE A 213 13.41 -8.97 7.39
N ALA A 214 13.81 -8.11 8.35
CA ALA A 214 13.29 -6.76 8.46
C ALA A 214 13.63 -5.91 7.23
N ALA A 215 14.86 -5.98 6.73
CA ALA A 215 15.31 -5.21 5.58
C ALA A 215 14.64 -5.63 4.25
N CYS A 216 14.32 -6.93 4.11
CA CYS A 216 13.86 -7.49 2.83
C CYS A 216 12.33 -7.57 2.69
N ARG A 217 11.56 -7.42 3.77
CA ARG A 217 10.09 -7.63 3.74
C ARG A 217 9.27 -6.34 3.73
N GLY A 218 9.89 -5.21 3.92
CA GLY A 218 9.24 -3.89 3.92
C GLY A 218 8.42 -3.62 5.19
N ARG A 219 7.38 -4.38 5.47
CA ARG A 219 6.57 -4.25 6.70
C ARG A 219 6.66 -5.53 7.52
N VAL A 220 7.25 -5.44 8.70
CA VAL A 220 7.50 -6.60 9.57
C VAL A 220 7.22 -6.27 11.04
N ILE A 221 7.06 -7.32 11.82
CA ILE A 221 7.05 -7.27 13.28
C ILE A 221 8.21 -8.15 13.77
N LEU A 222 9.16 -7.55 14.49
CA LEU A 222 10.21 -8.30 15.21
C LEU A 222 9.64 -8.68 16.60
N ALA A 223 9.22 -9.92 16.73
CA ALA A 223 8.51 -10.44 17.91
C ALA A 223 9.41 -11.30 18.82
N ASP A 224 10.73 -11.11 18.76
CA ASP A 224 11.65 -11.79 19.67
C ASP A 224 11.38 -11.41 21.14
N ASP A 225 11.78 -12.26 22.08
CA ASP A 225 11.66 -12.00 23.51
C ASP A 225 12.39 -10.72 23.94
N MET A 226 12.03 -10.21 25.10
CA MET A 226 12.69 -9.04 25.68
C MET A 226 14.19 -9.33 25.92
N GLY A 227 15.04 -8.35 25.64
CA GLY A 227 16.49 -8.48 25.81
C GLY A 227 17.26 -9.11 24.64
N LEU A 228 16.60 -9.69 23.64
CA LEU A 228 17.26 -10.32 22.48
C LEU A 228 17.76 -9.31 21.42
N GLY A 229 17.81 -8.01 21.73
CA GLY A 229 18.44 -7.02 20.87
C GLY A 229 17.63 -6.66 19.63
N LYS A 230 16.29 -6.54 19.74
CA LYS A 230 15.44 -6.07 18.64
C LYS A 230 15.89 -4.72 18.07
N THR A 231 16.34 -3.80 18.93
CA THR A 231 16.88 -2.50 18.52
C THR A 231 18.10 -2.66 17.61
N VAL A 232 19.03 -3.53 17.98
CA VAL A 232 20.24 -3.80 17.19
C VAL A 232 19.87 -4.41 15.83
N GLN A 233 18.89 -5.31 15.79
CA GLN A 233 18.38 -5.89 14.54
C GLN A 233 17.75 -4.81 13.66
N ALA A 234 16.94 -3.91 14.23
CA ALA A 234 16.32 -2.79 13.49
C ALA A 234 17.39 -1.82 12.93
N LEU A 235 18.42 -1.50 13.73
CA LEU A 235 19.52 -0.66 13.29
C LEU A 235 20.36 -1.33 12.19
N ALA A 236 20.62 -2.64 12.29
CA ALA A 236 21.32 -3.39 11.25
C ALA A 236 20.53 -3.44 9.94
N ALA A 237 19.21 -3.65 10.01
CA ALA A 237 18.32 -3.58 8.85
C ALA A 237 18.34 -2.17 8.21
N THR A 238 18.30 -1.13 9.03
CA THR A 238 18.36 0.27 8.57
C THR A 238 19.70 0.58 7.88
N GLU A 239 20.82 0.18 8.47
CA GLU A 239 22.15 0.38 7.86
C GLU A 239 22.32 -0.41 6.56
N PHE A 240 21.77 -1.62 6.50
CA PHE A 240 21.72 -2.38 5.26
C PHE A 240 20.92 -1.65 4.17
N LEU A 241 19.75 -1.13 4.49
CA LEU A 241 18.92 -0.36 3.55
C LEU A 241 19.60 0.96 3.14
N ARG A 242 20.26 1.64 4.08
CA ARG A 242 21.03 2.84 3.77
C ARG A 242 22.11 2.58 2.73
N ARG A 243 22.89 1.51 2.89
CA ARG A 243 23.99 1.18 1.95
C ARG A 243 23.52 0.54 0.64
N SER A 244 22.45 -0.26 0.67
CA SER A 244 21.99 -1.01 -0.50
C SER A 244 20.93 -0.28 -1.33
N ARG A 245 20.10 0.57 -0.71
CA ARG A 245 18.99 1.30 -1.36
C ARG A 245 19.11 2.81 -1.27
N GLY A 246 20.12 3.33 -0.55
CA GLY A 246 20.37 4.75 -0.44
C GLY A 246 19.30 5.53 0.34
N ILE A 247 18.61 4.90 1.32
CA ILE A 247 17.63 5.61 2.15
C ILE A 247 18.32 6.77 2.88
N GLN A 248 17.61 7.90 2.99
CA GLN A 248 18.16 9.16 3.50
C GLN A 248 17.58 9.55 4.85
N ARG A 249 16.37 9.08 5.18
CA ARG A 249 15.65 9.51 6.39
C ARG A 249 14.87 8.38 7.02
N VAL A 250 15.07 8.25 8.33
CA VAL A 250 14.40 7.25 9.16
C VAL A 250 13.62 7.97 10.26
N LEU A 251 12.36 7.64 10.41
CA LEU A 251 11.53 8.10 11.51
C LEU A 251 11.34 6.96 12.51
N ILE A 252 11.76 7.16 13.75
CA ILE A 252 11.53 6.22 14.85
C ILE A 252 10.42 6.79 15.74
N VAL A 253 9.33 6.06 15.85
CA VAL A 253 8.22 6.39 16.74
C VAL A 253 8.28 5.48 17.95
N ALA A 254 8.51 6.03 19.13
CA ALA A 254 8.70 5.28 20.36
C ALA A 254 7.98 5.98 21.53
N PRO A 255 7.70 5.28 22.66
CA PRO A 255 7.25 5.93 23.87
C PRO A 255 8.21 7.07 24.29
N ALA A 256 7.67 8.16 24.81
CA ALA A 256 8.46 9.34 25.17
C ALA A 256 9.64 9.02 26.12
N SER A 257 9.44 8.06 27.04
CA SER A 257 10.45 7.63 28.03
C SER A 257 11.68 6.94 27.42
N VAL A 258 11.57 6.34 26.22
CA VAL A 258 12.68 5.56 25.62
C VAL A 258 13.35 6.26 24.43
N LYS A 259 12.91 7.44 24.02
CA LYS A 259 13.52 8.20 22.90
C LYS A 259 15.02 8.41 23.07
N TYR A 260 15.44 8.81 24.24
CA TYR A 260 16.85 9.07 24.54
C TYR A 260 17.68 7.79 24.66
N GLN A 261 17.06 6.68 25.06
CA GLN A 261 17.70 5.37 25.01
C GLN A 261 17.97 4.99 23.55
N TRP A 262 16.99 5.14 22.67
CA TRP A 262 17.14 4.93 21.22
C TRP A 262 18.27 5.78 20.65
N LYS A 263 18.33 7.08 21.00
CA LYS A 263 19.39 7.97 20.56
C LYS A 263 20.77 7.42 20.95
N LYS A 264 20.96 7.06 22.20
CA LYS A 264 22.22 6.48 22.71
C LYS A 264 22.59 5.18 21.98
N GLU A 265 21.63 4.29 21.73
CA GLU A 265 21.87 3.03 21.01
C GLU A 265 22.22 3.28 19.54
N ILE A 266 21.58 4.24 18.86
CA ILE A 266 21.93 4.64 17.49
C ILE A 266 23.38 5.12 17.44
N GLU A 267 23.77 6.07 18.27
CA GLU A 267 25.12 6.63 18.34
C GLU A 267 26.17 5.55 18.66
N LYS A 268 25.84 4.66 19.60
CA LYS A 268 26.71 3.55 20.02
C LYS A 268 26.96 2.55 18.89
N PHE A 269 25.90 2.11 18.22
CA PHE A 269 25.98 0.98 17.28
C PHE A 269 26.26 1.42 15.84
N THR A 270 25.75 2.57 15.41
CA THR A 270 25.94 3.09 14.04
C THR A 270 27.01 4.15 13.94
N GLY A 271 27.20 4.93 14.98
CA GLY A 271 28.03 6.15 14.98
C GLY A 271 27.38 7.31 14.23
N LEU A 272 26.13 7.18 13.82
CA LEU A 272 25.38 8.27 13.21
C LEU A 272 24.67 9.10 14.28
N ASP A 273 24.48 10.38 13.97
CA ASP A 273 23.74 11.30 14.83
C ASP A 273 22.23 11.07 14.70
N ALA A 274 21.52 11.27 15.81
CA ALA A 274 20.09 11.13 15.89
C ALA A 274 19.43 12.37 16.51
N GLN A 275 18.38 12.88 15.88
CA GLN A 275 17.62 14.02 16.35
C GLN A 275 16.39 13.56 17.15
N VAL A 276 16.24 14.04 18.36
CA VAL A 276 14.99 13.88 19.14
C VAL A 276 14.09 15.08 18.86
N ILE A 277 12.90 14.78 18.27
CA ILE A 277 11.89 15.80 17.98
C ILE A 277 11.09 16.05 19.24
N GLU A 278 11.18 17.31 19.78
CA GLU A 278 10.53 17.69 21.01
C GLU A 278 10.47 19.22 21.19
N GLY A 279 9.84 19.67 22.28
CA GLY A 279 9.68 21.08 22.58
C GLY A 279 8.36 21.65 22.07
N LEU A 280 8.28 22.98 21.99
CA LEU A 280 7.12 23.70 21.47
C LEU A 280 7.00 23.55 19.94
N LEU A 281 5.82 23.75 19.37
CA LEU A 281 5.56 23.59 17.94
C LEU A 281 6.55 24.32 17.03
N PRO A 282 6.95 25.60 17.29
CA PRO A 282 7.93 26.27 16.46
C PRO A 282 9.33 25.61 16.46
N GLN A 283 9.71 25.00 17.59
CA GLN A 283 10.98 24.25 17.69
C GLN A 283 10.91 22.97 16.89
N ARG A 284 9.80 22.21 17.01
CA ARG A 284 9.60 20.98 16.24
C ARG A 284 9.52 21.24 14.74
N HIS A 285 8.92 22.37 14.32
CA HIS A 285 8.94 22.78 12.90
C HIS A 285 10.36 22.94 12.35
N LYS A 286 11.25 23.57 13.10
CA LYS A 286 12.66 23.68 12.68
C LYS A 286 13.32 22.31 12.59
N GLN A 287 13.00 21.41 13.52
CA GLN A 287 13.52 20.04 13.53
C GLN A 287 13.00 19.22 12.34
N TYR A 288 11.73 19.36 11.96
CA TYR A 288 11.18 18.73 10.74
C TYR A 288 11.79 19.32 9.46
N ALA A 289 12.04 20.62 9.43
CA ALA A 289 12.63 21.29 8.27
C ALA A 289 14.12 20.97 8.05
N SER A 290 14.84 20.55 9.11
CA SER A 290 16.25 20.17 9.04
C SER A 290 16.48 18.79 9.66
N PRO A 291 15.95 17.73 9.02
CA PRO A 291 16.01 16.38 9.57
C PRO A 291 17.43 15.81 9.52
N LYS A 292 17.78 15.02 10.53
CA LYS A 292 18.92 14.12 10.51
C LYS A 292 18.58 12.81 9.82
N PHE A 293 19.57 11.92 9.65
CA PHE A 293 19.28 10.58 9.14
C PHE A 293 18.28 9.84 10.05
N PHE A 294 18.53 9.82 11.37
CA PHE A 294 17.58 9.31 12.35
C PHE A 294 16.82 10.44 13.03
N ASN A 295 15.48 10.36 13.01
CA ASN A 295 14.58 11.30 13.66
C ASN A 295 13.68 10.53 14.62
N LEU A 296 13.68 10.88 15.91
CA LEU A 296 12.94 10.20 16.96
C LEU A 296 11.78 11.06 17.44
N THR A 297 10.59 10.50 17.48
CA THR A 297 9.40 11.19 17.99
C THR A 297 8.58 10.27 18.90
N SER A 298 7.57 10.81 19.59
CA SER A 298 6.65 10.00 20.38
C SER A 298 5.30 9.83 19.71
N TYR A 299 4.54 8.82 20.14
CA TYR A 299 3.19 8.56 19.63
C TYR A 299 2.27 9.79 19.75
N GLU A 300 2.36 10.52 20.87
CA GLU A 300 1.55 11.71 21.14
C GLU A 300 1.91 12.86 20.18
N LEU A 301 3.21 13.00 19.85
CA LEU A 301 3.68 14.03 18.92
C LEU A 301 3.30 13.67 17.47
N VAL A 302 3.34 12.40 17.08
CA VAL A 302 2.84 11.96 15.78
C VAL A 302 1.40 12.40 15.55
N LEU A 303 0.52 12.19 16.55
CA LEU A 303 -0.88 12.60 16.45
C LEU A 303 -1.06 14.13 16.36
N LYS A 304 -0.26 14.89 17.11
CA LYS A 304 -0.32 16.36 17.12
C LYS A 304 0.26 16.96 15.83
N ASP A 305 1.33 16.37 15.32
CA ASP A 305 2.16 16.91 14.25
C ASP A 305 1.96 16.21 12.90
N ILE A 306 0.90 15.41 12.73
CA ILE A 306 0.67 14.59 11.54
C ILE A 306 0.73 15.40 10.22
N LYS A 307 0.36 16.68 10.27
CA LYS A 307 0.41 17.57 9.10
C LYS A 307 1.85 17.88 8.67
N TYR A 308 2.79 17.90 9.59
CA TYR A 308 4.20 18.25 9.37
C TYR A 308 5.07 17.02 9.13
N LEU A 309 4.64 15.86 9.62
CA LEU A 309 5.34 14.59 9.37
C LEU A 309 5.36 14.24 7.89
N HIS A 310 4.37 14.69 7.11
CA HIS A 310 4.37 14.52 5.66
C HIS A 310 5.56 15.23 5.01
N ASP A 311 5.98 16.38 5.57
CA ASP A 311 7.10 17.16 5.02
C ASP A 311 8.46 16.52 5.34
N LEU A 312 8.52 15.64 6.34
CA LEU A 312 9.72 14.89 6.70
C LEU A 312 10.16 13.90 5.62
N GLN A 313 9.24 13.43 4.78
CA GLN A 313 9.49 12.48 3.69
C GLN A 313 10.42 11.32 4.12
N SER A 314 10.03 10.61 5.17
CA SER A 314 10.80 9.47 5.68
C SER A 314 10.73 8.27 4.73
N ASP A 315 11.90 7.71 4.42
CA ASP A 315 12.02 6.49 3.58
C ASP A 315 11.69 5.22 4.39
N LEU A 316 11.87 5.28 5.72
CA LEU A 316 11.64 4.19 6.66
C LEU A 316 11.01 4.72 7.96
N ILE A 317 10.03 3.98 8.47
CA ILE A 317 9.39 4.23 9.77
C ILE A 317 9.44 2.94 10.60
#